data_a15152078630d4d0a4f9a5c8a89d583c
#
_entry.id   a15152078630d4d0a4f9a5c8a89d583c
#
_cell.length_a   1.000
_cell.length_b   1.000
_cell.length_c   1.000
_cell.angle_alpha   90.00
_cell.angle_beta   90.00
_cell.angle_gamma   90.00
#
_symmetry.space_group_name_H-M   'P 1'
#
loop_
_entity.id
_entity.type
_entity.pdbx_description
1 polymer ?
#
loop_
_entity_poly.entity_id
_entity_poly.type
_entity_poly.pdbx_seq_one_letter_code
_entity_poly.pdbx_strand_id
1 'polypeptide(L)'
;MADNPVYALGAKYQLPFEAVKTEVNLWHYRMEDVFNQTYAKVKFSTDISAVNFYLTPSYLTQKATGDETGGPLDTYQYGFHLGAKFAGADITYLYAKTGDDTVLTPWGDEKVVIQQVYQSARADEEVNALKLAYDFEKLGLNGLEAYAYYGQYDVPENAGSDFSEMNYSISYKFSGALSGLGLKARYATIDFDQGENFNDVRFYINYKFTLGH
;
A
#
# COMPACT_ATOMS: atom_id res chain seq x y z
N MET A 1 18.18 -24.04 5.80
CA MET A 1 17.81 -22.62 5.79
C MET A 1 18.65 -21.95 6.85
N ALA A 2 19.38 -20.91 6.54
CA ALA A 2 20.04 -20.12 7.55
C ALA A 2 18.95 -19.50 8.46
N ASP A 3 19.15 -19.56 9.76
CA ASP A 3 18.19 -19.03 10.75
C ASP A 3 18.55 -17.56 11.01
N ASN A 4 18.26 -16.69 10.01
CA ASN A 4 18.67 -15.29 10.05
C ASN A 4 17.64 -14.48 10.85
N PRO A 5 18.00 -13.98 12.04
CA PRO A 5 17.08 -13.20 12.86
C PRO A 5 16.71 -11.87 12.18
N VAL A 6 15.49 -11.43 12.41
CA VAL A 6 14.99 -10.12 11.98
C VAL A 6 14.78 -9.23 13.19
N TYR A 7 15.41 -8.06 13.16
CA TYR A 7 15.21 -7.01 14.15
C TYR A 7 14.44 -5.86 13.52
N ALA A 8 13.44 -5.34 14.23
CA ALA A 8 12.64 -4.20 13.80
C ALA A 8 12.55 -3.16 14.93
N LEU A 9 12.77 -1.90 14.57
CA LEU A 9 12.58 -0.75 15.46
C LEU A 9 11.80 0.32 14.69
N GLY A 10 10.73 0.83 15.28
CA GLY A 10 9.92 1.86 14.65
C GLY A 10 9.40 2.89 15.63
N ALA A 11 9.11 4.07 15.07
CA ALA A 11 8.49 5.16 15.81
C ALA A 11 7.43 5.84 14.93
N LYS A 12 6.32 6.19 15.58
CA LYS A 12 5.24 6.99 14.99
C LYS A 12 4.98 8.17 15.92
N TYR A 13 5.00 9.38 15.34
CA TYR A 13 4.85 10.59 16.11
C TYR A 13 3.95 11.61 15.37
N GLN A 14 3.01 12.20 16.11
CA GLN A 14 2.21 13.32 15.61
C GLN A 14 2.86 14.62 16.03
N LEU A 15 3.20 15.45 15.04
CA LEU A 15 3.73 16.79 15.30
C LEU A 15 2.62 17.73 15.74
N PRO A 16 2.87 18.63 16.70
CA PRO A 16 1.86 19.51 17.28
C PRO A 16 1.56 20.74 16.40
N PHE A 17 1.31 20.51 15.11
CA PHE A 17 0.91 21.56 14.17
C PHE A 17 -0.63 21.62 14.08
N GLU A 18 -1.20 22.82 14.27
CA GLU A 18 -2.65 22.99 14.26
C GLU A 18 -3.24 23.07 12.85
N ALA A 19 -2.59 23.82 11.95
CA ALA A 19 -3.11 24.08 10.60
C ALA A 19 -2.98 22.89 9.66
N VAL A 20 -1.93 22.09 9.82
CA VAL A 20 -1.66 20.89 9.01
C VAL A 20 -1.32 19.74 9.95
N LYS A 21 -2.23 18.80 10.08
CA LYS A 21 -1.99 17.58 10.85
C LYS A 21 -0.84 16.83 10.22
N THR A 22 0.24 16.63 10.97
CA THR A 22 1.46 16.01 10.45
C THR A 22 1.83 14.80 11.29
N GLU A 23 1.88 13.63 10.67
CA GLU A 23 2.29 12.36 11.29
C GLU A 23 3.56 11.86 10.62
N VAL A 24 4.60 11.62 11.40
CA VAL A 24 5.86 11.00 10.96
C VAL A 24 5.86 9.54 11.36
N ASN A 25 6.25 8.66 10.45
CA ASN A 25 6.39 7.23 10.68
C ASN A 25 7.77 6.80 10.17
N LEU A 26 8.60 6.23 11.04
CA LEU A 26 9.96 5.81 10.74
C LEU A 26 10.15 4.37 11.24
N TRP A 27 10.73 3.52 10.38
CA TRP A 27 11.07 2.15 10.70
C TRP A 27 12.47 1.81 10.21
N HIS A 28 13.15 0.97 10.99
CA HIS A 28 14.38 0.31 10.58
C HIS A 28 14.27 -1.18 10.83
N TYR A 29 14.62 -1.95 9.81
CA TYR A 29 14.67 -3.41 9.85
C TYR A 29 16.09 -3.86 9.54
N ARG A 30 16.54 -4.87 10.26
CA ARG A 30 17.77 -5.58 9.97
C ARG A 30 17.46 -7.06 9.91
N MET A 31 17.70 -7.67 8.76
CA MET A 31 17.75 -9.10 8.58
C MET A 31 19.22 -9.49 8.46
N GLU A 32 19.74 -10.19 9.48
CA GLU A 32 21.17 -10.50 9.56
C GLU A 32 21.64 -11.27 8.33
N ASP A 33 22.81 -10.91 7.78
CA ASP A 33 23.41 -11.48 6.58
C ASP A 33 22.57 -11.40 5.29
N VAL A 34 21.50 -10.61 5.30
CA VAL A 34 20.62 -10.40 4.13
C VAL A 34 20.54 -8.93 3.77
N PHE A 35 19.88 -8.09 4.57
CA PHE A 35 19.78 -6.65 4.32
C PHE A 35 19.45 -5.81 5.56
N ASN A 36 19.77 -4.53 5.48
CA ASN A 36 19.20 -3.47 6.30
C ASN A 36 18.18 -2.67 5.46
N GLN A 37 17.04 -2.33 6.06
CA GLN A 37 16.02 -1.48 5.46
C GLN A 37 15.69 -0.31 6.37
N THR A 38 15.64 0.89 5.80
CA THR A 38 15.08 2.06 6.48
C THR A 38 13.89 2.58 5.68
N TYR A 39 12.80 2.86 6.37
CA TYR A 39 11.57 3.36 5.79
C TYR A 39 11.10 4.61 6.55
N ALA A 40 10.79 5.65 5.81
CA ALA A 40 10.22 6.89 6.33
C ALA A 40 8.96 7.28 5.55
N LYS A 41 7.91 7.67 6.28
CA LYS A 41 6.66 8.19 5.72
C LYS A 41 6.20 9.38 6.54
N VAL A 42 5.82 10.46 5.86
CA VAL A 42 5.22 11.64 6.51
C VAL A 42 3.84 11.85 5.91
N LYS A 43 2.82 11.89 6.76
CA LYS A 43 1.46 12.20 6.34
C LYS A 43 1.12 13.64 6.73
N PHE A 44 0.81 14.45 5.74
CA PHE A 44 0.23 15.78 5.90
C PHE A 44 -1.26 15.72 5.59
N SER A 45 -2.10 16.37 6.39
CA SER A 45 -3.50 16.55 6.04
C SER A 45 -4.05 17.85 6.61
N THR A 46 -4.97 18.46 5.84
CA THR A 46 -5.64 19.71 6.23
C THR A 46 -7.08 19.68 5.73
N ASP A 47 -7.96 20.32 6.50
CA ASP A 47 -9.36 20.47 6.15
C ASP A 47 -9.59 21.88 5.56
N ILE A 48 -10.06 21.96 4.33
CA ILE A 48 -10.48 23.19 3.67
C ILE A 48 -11.95 23.06 3.35
N SER A 49 -12.78 23.81 4.08
CA SER A 49 -14.25 23.64 4.04
C SER A 49 -14.65 22.18 4.36
N ALA A 50 -15.39 21.53 3.47
CA ALA A 50 -15.86 20.15 3.63
C ALA A 50 -14.92 19.10 2.98
N VAL A 51 -13.74 19.51 2.54
CA VAL A 51 -12.78 18.64 1.86
C VAL A 51 -11.53 18.48 2.72
N ASN A 52 -11.16 17.23 3.00
CA ASN A 52 -9.89 16.91 3.62
C ASN A 52 -8.86 16.59 2.54
N PHE A 53 -7.84 17.42 2.38
CA PHE A 53 -6.70 17.19 1.50
C PHE A 53 -5.58 16.50 2.25
N TYR A 54 -4.87 15.58 1.58
CA TYR A 54 -3.71 14.94 2.17
C TYR A 54 -2.61 14.67 1.14
N LEU A 55 -1.37 14.68 1.65
CA LEU A 55 -0.16 14.29 0.93
C LEU A 55 0.65 13.35 1.84
N THR A 56 1.10 12.23 1.31
CA THR A 56 1.88 11.25 2.08
C THR A 56 3.12 10.82 1.29
N PRO A 57 4.20 11.62 1.29
CA PRO A 57 5.48 11.17 0.76
C PRO A 57 6.06 10.05 1.60
N SER A 58 6.77 9.14 0.94
CA SER A 58 7.52 8.06 1.57
C SER A 58 8.84 7.78 0.85
N TYR A 59 9.79 7.26 1.60
CA TYR A 59 11.09 6.83 1.13
C TYR A 59 11.50 5.56 1.84
N LEU A 60 12.00 4.60 1.08
CA LEU A 60 12.55 3.34 1.56
C LEU A 60 13.93 3.17 0.96
N THR A 61 14.88 2.65 1.71
CA THR A 61 16.18 2.20 1.21
C THR A 61 16.51 0.84 1.78
N GLN A 62 17.12 -0.01 0.95
CA GLN A 62 17.62 -1.33 1.32
C GLN A 62 19.05 -1.50 0.85
N LYS A 63 19.90 -2.10 1.72
CA LYS A 63 21.27 -2.47 1.39
C LYS A 63 21.58 -3.85 1.95
N ALA A 64 22.24 -4.67 1.15
CA ALA A 64 22.78 -5.94 1.61
C ALA A 64 23.72 -5.75 2.81
N THR A 65 23.81 -6.77 3.66
CA THR A 65 24.64 -6.74 4.88
C THR A 65 25.17 -8.13 5.21
N GLY A 66 26.31 -8.16 5.92
CA GLY A 66 26.98 -9.39 6.35
C GLY A 66 27.42 -10.25 5.18
N ASP A 67 27.06 -11.52 5.21
CA ASP A 67 27.46 -12.50 4.17
C ASP A 67 26.63 -12.40 2.88
N GLU A 68 25.70 -11.42 2.79
CA GLU A 68 24.87 -11.15 1.61
C GLU A 68 24.14 -12.40 1.07
N THR A 69 23.62 -13.24 1.97
CA THR A 69 22.99 -14.52 1.61
C THR A 69 21.75 -14.38 0.72
N GLY A 70 21.16 -13.17 0.64
CA GLY A 70 20.11 -12.79 -0.30
C GLY A 70 20.62 -12.27 -1.65
N GLY A 71 21.93 -12.22 -1.84
CA GLY A 71 22.60 -11.59 -2.98
C GLY A 71 22.90 -10.10 -2.74
N PRO A 72 23.68 -9.49 -3.65
CA PRO A 72 23.95 -8.05 -3.59
C PRO A 72 22.64 -7.28 -3.72
N LEU A 73 22.48 -6.25 -2.91
CA LEU A 73 21.29 -5.39 -2.88
C LEU A 73 21.69 -3.97 -2.46
N ASP A 74 21.41 -3.00 -3.31
CA ASP A 74 21.51 -1.57 -2.97
C ASP A 74 20.40 -0.81 -3.71
N THR A 75 19.26 -0.64 -3.09
CA THR A 75 18.09 -0.06 -3.74
C THR A 75 17.35 0.92 -2.84
N TYR A 76 16.47 1.67 -3.47
CA TYR A 76 15.53 2.57 -2.81
C TYR A 76 14.18 2.53 -3.51
N GLN A 77 13.17 3.02 -2.82
CA GLN A 77 11.90 3.39 -3.42
C GLN A 77 11.44 4.72 -2.82
N TYR A 78 11.01 5.63 -3.67
CA TYR A 78 10.31 6.83 -3.21
C TYR A 78 8.98 6.99 -3.92
N GLY A 79 8.11 7.74 -3.30
CA GLY A 79 6.83 8.06 -3.90
C GLY A 79 5.93 8.82 -2.95
N PHE A 80 4.67 8.94 -3.35
CA PHE A 80 3.69 9.65 -2.55
C PHE A 80 2.25 9.21 -2.85
N HIS A 81 1.37 9.48 -1.91
CA HIS A 81 -0.08 9.50 -2.11
C HIS A 81 -0.54 10.96 -2.01
N LEU A 82 -1.26 11.44 -3.00
CA LEU A 82 -1.93 12.75 -3.00
C LEU A 82 -3.43 12.54 -3.15
N GLY A 83 -4.23 13.07 -2.23
CA GLY A 83 -5.65 12.81 -2.31
C GLY A 83 -6.54 13.82 -1.62
N ALA A 84 -7.84 13.62 -1.82
CA ALA A 84 -8.90 14.42 -1.24
C ALA A 84 -10.08 13.55 -0.81
N LYS A 85 -10.62 13.84 0.39
CA LYS A 85 -11.81 13.17 0.94
C LYS A 85 -12.94 14.16 1.11
N PHE A 86 -14.11 13.82 0.59
CA PHE A 86 -15.29 14.64 0.71
C PHE A 86 -16.56 13.80 0.51
N ALA A 87 -17.60 14.07 1.26
CA ALA A 87 -18.93 13.46 1.10
C ALA A 87 -18.94 11.92 0.94
N GLY A 88 -18.05 11.20 1.64
CA GLY A 88 -17.88 9.74 1.54
C GLY A 88 -16.89 9.29 0.45
N ALA A 89 -16.52 10.15 -0.49
CA ALA A 89 -15.53 9.85 -1.53
C ALA A 89 -14.10 10.04 -0.99
N ASP A 90 -13.18 9.21 -1.48
CA ASP A 90 -11.72 9.34 -1.33
C ASP A 90 -11.07 9.13 -2.70
N ILE A 91 -10.47 10.16 -3.24
CA ILE A 91 -9.76 10.15 -4.51
C ILE A 91 -8.27 10.25 -4.21
N THR A 92 -7.48 9.27 -4.63
CA THR A 92 -6.04 9.21 -4.36
C THR A 92 -5.26 8.95 -5.63
N TYR A 93 -4.33 9.82 -5.95
CA TYR A 93 -3.27 9.55 -6.92
C TYR A 93 -2.02 9.07 -6.19
N LEU A 94 -1.37 8.04 -6.73
CA LEU A 94 -0.18 7.42 -6.18
C LEU A 94 0.92 7.41 -7.25
N TYR A 95 2.13 7.72 -6.84
CA TYR A 95 3.33 7.62 -7.67
C TYR A 95 4.41 6.87 -6.91
N ALA A 96 5.11 5.97 -7.58
CA ALA A 96 6.26 5.25 -7.04
C ALA A 96 7.38 5.15 -8.07
N LYS A 97 8.62 5.28 -7.62
CA LYS A 97 9.83 4.97 -8.39
C LYS A 97 10.74 4.09 -7.55
N THR A 98 11.18 2.97 -8.10
CA THR A 98 12.15 2.04 -7.50
C THR A 98 13.52 2.25 -8.14
N GLY A 99 14.57 2.05 -7.37
CA GLY A 99 15.97 2.10 -7.85
C GLY A 99 16.39 0.85 -8.59
N ASP A 100 17.71 0.72 -8.78
CA ASP A 100 18.33 -0.24 -9.70
C ASP A 100 18.11 -1.72 -9.33
N ASP A 101 17.78 -2.02 -8.05
CA ASP A 101 17.45 -3.36 -7.60
C ASP A 101 16.01 -3.47 -7.10
N THR A 102 15.46 -4.69 -7.12
CA THR A 102 14.12 -4.97 -6.58
C THR A 102 14.09 -4.77 -5.07
N VAL A 103 13.06 -4.08 -4.56
CA VAL A 103 12.80 -3.97 -3.13
C VAL A 103 12.31 -5.30 -2.58
N LEU A 104 13.09 -5.92 -1.71
CA LEU A 104 12.74 -7.17 -1.03
C LEU A 104 12.00 -6.84 0.27
N THR A 105 10.68 -7.03 0.30
CA THR A 105 9.90 -6.83 1.52
C THR A 105 9.06 -8.06 1.80
N PRO A 106 9.54 -8.97 2.63
CA PRO A 106 8.78 -10.15 3.03
C PRO A 106 7.60 -9.80 3.97
N TRP A 107 7.60 -8.60 4.51
CA TRP A 107 6.57 -8.08 5.40
C TRP A 107 6.12 -6.69 4.98
N GLY A 108 4.90 -6.35 5.32
CA GLY A 108 4.44 -4.99 5.40
C GLY A 108 3.95 -4.34 4.14
N ASP A 109 3.41 -3.20 4.40
CA ASP A 109 2.72 -2.27 3.51
C ASP A 109 3.57 -1.00 3.30
N GLU A 110 4.88 -1.13 3.25
CA GLU A 110 5.83 -0.02 3.15
C GLU A 110 6.02 0.47 1.71
N LYS A 111 5.59 -0.34 0.74
CA LYS A 111 5.60 0.06 -0.66
C LYS A 111 4.53 1.13 -0.93
N VAL A 112 4.81 1.99 -1.88
CA VAL A 112 3.92 3.11 -2.21
C VAL A 112 2.63 2.61 -2.86
N VAL A 113 2.72 1.75 -3.87
CA VAL A 113 1.58 1.19 -4.57
C VAL A 113 1.43 -0.28 -4.20
N ILE A 114 0.28 -0.65 -3.63
CA ILE A 114 -0.08 -2.03 -3.28
C ILE A 114 -1.47 -2.28 -3.84
N GLN A 115 -1.54 -3.11 -4.88
CA GLN A 115 -2.79 -3.55 -5.48
C GLN A 115 -3.17 -4.97 -5.04
N GLN A 116 -4.06 -5.63 -5.74
CA GLN A 116 -4.51 -6.96 -5.37
C GLN A 116 -3.49 -8.04 -5.67
N VAL A 117 -2.80 -7.93 -6.80
CA VAL A 117 -1.84 -8.90 -7.30
C VAL A 117 -0.44 -8.32 -7.25
N TYR A 118 -0.26 -7.11 -7.76
CA TYR A 118 1.04 -6.47 -7.86
C TYR A 118 1.24 -5.31 -6.88
N GLN A 119 2.49 -5.00 -6.66
CA GLN A 119 2.92 -3.89 -5.84
C GLN A 119 4.19 -3.28 -6.45
N SER A 120 4.38 -1.98 -6.23
CA SER A 120 5.59 -1.30 -6.68
C SER A 120 6.82 -1.85 -5.95
N ALA A 121 7.70 -2.55 -6.66
CA ALA A 121 8.87 -3.16 -6.03
C ALA A 121 9.99 -3.55 -7.01
N ARG A 122 9.71 -3.67 -8.32
CA ARG A 122 10.71 -4.15 -9.28
C ARG A 122 11.82 -3.14 -9.50
N ALA A 123 12.99 -3.62 -9.87
CA ALA A 123 14.12 -2.77 -10.26
C ALA A 123 13.73 -1.80 -11.38
N ASP A 124 14.12 -0.54 -11.24
CA ASP A 124 13.88 0.56 -12.17
C ASP A 124 12.40 0.84 -12.53
N GLU A 125 11.46 0.19 -11.84
CA GLU A 125 10.02 0.33 -12.07
C GLU A 125 9.52 1.72 -11.70
N GLU A 126 8.64 2.27 -12.56
CA GLU A 126 7.85 3.45 -12.28
C GLU A 126 6.36 3.08 -12.28
N VAL A 127 5.62 3.55 -11.27
CA VAL A 127 4.20 3.25 -11.14
C VAL A 127 3.39 4.53 -10.97
N ASN A 128 2.37 4.67 -11.78
CA ASN A 128 1.34 5.69 -11.67
C ASN A 128 0.00 5.02 -11.37
N ALA A 129 -0.70 5.45 -10.33
CA ALA A 129 -1.95 4.81 -9.96
C ALA A 129 -3.01 5.80 -9.46
N LEU A 130 -4.28 5.47 -9.71
CA LEU A 130 -5.44 6.23 -9.28
C LEU A 130 -6.42 5.32 -8.56
N LYS A 131 -6.78 5.67 -7.34
CA LYS A 131 -7.78 4.98 -6.53
C LYS A 131 -8.97 5.89 -6.27
N LEU A 132 -10.16 5.38 -6.53
CA LEU A 132 -11.44 6.01 -6.23
C LEU A 132 -12.17 5.11 -5.23
N ALA A 133 -12.38 5.57 -4.01
CA ALA A 133 -13.11 4.83 -2.98
C ALA A 133 -14.34 5.63 -2.53
N TYR A 134 -15.39 4.91 -2.11
CA TYR A 134 -16.59 5.51 -1.59
C TYR A 134 -17.14 4.74 -0.39
N ASP A 135 -17.41 5.49 0.68
CA ASP A 135 -18.16 5.02 1.84
C ASP A 135 -19.64 5.45 1.68
N PHE A 136 -20.52 4.47 1.55
CA PHE A 136 -21.94 4.67 1.27
C PHE A 136 -22.75 5.05 2.51
N GLU A 137 -22.14 5.20 3.67
CA GLU A 137 -22.83 5.67 4.89
C GLU A 137 -23.51 7.02 4.64
N LYS A 138 -22.88 7.92 3.86
CA LYS A 138 -23.47 9.22 3.48
C LYS A 138 -24.75 9.10 2.64
N LEU A 139 -24.99 7.94 2.04
CA LEU A 139 -26.20 7.62 1.29
C LEU A 139 -27.18 6.73 2.09
N GLY A 140 -26.93 6.52 3.39
CA GLY A 140 -27.75 5.71 4.28
C GLY A 140 -27.48 4.19 4.21
N LEU A 141 -26.46 3.76 3.48
CA LEU A 141 -26.05 2.35 3.38
C LEU A 141 -24.87 2.07 4.32
N ASN A 142 -25.13 2.06 5.61
CA ASN A 142 -24.12 1.89 6.64
C ASN A 142 -23.36 0.58 6.50
N GLY A 143 -22.02 0.64 6.55
CA GLY A 143 -21.14 -0.50 6.46
C GLY A 143 -20.79 -0.95 5.04
N LEU A 144 -21.40 -0.33 4.00
CA LEU A 144 -21.05 -0.59 2.61
C LEU A 144 -19.92 0.34 2.15
N GLU A 145 -18.85 -0.25 1.62
CA GLU A 145 -17.71 0.46 1.03
C GLU A 145 -17.37 -0.17 -0.33
N ALA A 146 -16.95 0.63 -1.29
CA ALA A 146 -16.42 0.13 -2.56
C ALA A 146 -15.24 0.97 -3.04
N TYR A 147 -14.37 0.40 -3.88
CA TYR A 147 -13.36 1.15 -4.60
C TYR A 147 -13.07 0.57 -5.99
N ALA A 148 -12.57 1.44 -6.86
CA ALA A 148 -11.87 1.12 -8.08
C ALA A 148 -10.43 1.63 -7.96
N TYR A 149 -9.43 0.85 -8.40
CA TYR A 149 -8.02 1.17 -8.24
C TYR A 149 -7.25 0.71 -9.48
N TYR A 150 -6.84 1.65 -10.31
CA TYR A 150 -6.04 1.44 -11.52
C TYR A 150 -4.59 1.77 -11.25
N GLY A 151 -3.67 0.93 -11.72
CA GLY A 151 -2.22 1.17 -11.72
C GLY A 151 -1.62 0.81 -13.07
N GLN A 152 -0.76 1.69 -13.56
CA GLN A 152 0.13 1.47 -14.70
C GLN A 152 1.54 1.26 -14.17
N TYR A 153 2.18 0.18 -14.60
CA TYR A 153 3.53 -0.23 -14.21
C TYR A 153 4.44 -0.20 -15.42
N ASP A 154 5.34 0.77 -15.45
CA ASP A 154 6.37 0.91 -16.48
C ASP A 154 7.61 0.18 -15.97
N VAL A 155 7.93 -0.94 -16.62
CA VAL A 155 8.99 -1.87 -16.23
C VAL A 155 10.08 -1.86 -17.29
N PRO A 156 11.38 -1.73 -16.95
CA PRO A 156 12.43 -1.78 -17.95
C PRO A 156 12.40 -3.08 -18.76
N GLU A 157 12.73 -3.01 -20.06
CA GLU A 157 12.68 -4.15 -20.98
C GLU A 157 13.45 -5.39 -20.50
N ASN A 158 14.56 -5.18 -19.76
CA ASN A 158 15.37 -6.25 -19.18
C ASN A 158 14.76 -6.88 -17.90
N ALA A 159 13.73 -6.25 -17.32
CA ALA A 159 13.09 -6.70 -16.08
C ALA A 159 11.65 -7.22 -16.31
N GLY A 160 11.12 -7.12 -17.53
CA GLY A 160 9.81 -7.63 -17.87
C GLY A 160 9.07 -6.82 -18.93
N SER A 161 7.77 -6.93 -18.93
CA SER A 161 6.85 -6.17 -19.77
C SER A 161 6.10 -5.15 -18.96
N ASP A 162 5.80 -4.01 -19.53
CA ASP A 162 4.84 -3.06 -18.99
C ASP A 162 3.47 -3.74 -18.83
N PHE A 163 2.74 -3.32 -17.82
CA PHE A 163 1.41 -3.85 -17.56
C PHE A 163 0.55 -2.87 -16.79
N SER A 164 -0.75 -3.11 -16.81
CA SER A 164 -1.69 -2.43 -15.92
C SER A 164 -2.44 -3.42 -15.04
N GLU A 165 -2.83 -2.96 -13.86
CA GLU A 165 -3.72 -3.68 -12.97
C GLU A 165 -4.92 -2.80 -12.61
N MET A 166 -6.13 -3.32 -12.86
CA MET A 166 -7.39 -2.69 -12.44
C MET A 166 -8.07 -3.53 -11.37
N ASN A 167 -8.30 -2.94 -10.21
CA ASN A 167 -8.99 -3.60 -9.11
C ASN A 167 -10.36 -3.01 -8.85
N TYR A 168 -11.31 -3.86 -8.54
CA TYR A 168 -12.60 -3.51 -7.97
C TYR A 168 -12.78 -4.21 -6.63
N SER A 169 -13.33 -3.51 -5.67
CA SER A 169 -13.66 -4.09 -4.36
C SER A 169 -15.00 -3.57 -3.88
N ILE A 170 -15.78 -4.48 -3.31
CA ILE A 170 -16.96 -4.15 -2.53
C ILE A 170 -16.87 -4.87 -1.19
N SER A 171 -17.19 -4.18 -0.10
CA SER A 171 -17.20 -4.75 1.23
C SER A 171 -18.40 -4.28 2.02
N TYR A 172 -18.91 -5.16 2.88
CA TYR A 172 -20.04 -4.87 3.76
C TYR A 172 -19.73 -5.34 5.18
N LYS A 173 -19.87 -4.44 6.14
CA LYS A 173 -19.76 -4.69 7.59
C LYS A 173 -21.16 -4.73 8.19
N PHE A 174 -21.53 -5.87 8.73
CA PHE A 174 -22.84 -6.05 9.36
C PHE A 174 -22.91 -5.35 10.72
N SER A 175 -24.12 -4.94 11.09
CA SER A 175 -24.46 -4.36 12.40
C SER A 175 -25.52 -5.20 13.12
N GLY A 176 -25.90 -4.80 14.33
CA GLY A 176 -26.92 -5.48 15.13
C GLY A 176 -26.53 -6.91 15.51
N ALA A 177 -27.41 -7.88 15.28
CA ALA A 177 -27.19 -9.28 15.66
C ALA A 177 -26.01 -9.96 14.92
N LEU A 178 -25.60 -9.44 13.77
CA LEU A 178 -24.47 -9.91 12.99
C LEU A 178 -23.23 -8.99 13.14
N SER A 179 -23.21 -8.13 14.18
CA SER A 179 -22.06 -7.28 14.44
C SER A 179 -20.77 -8.11 14.56
N GLY A 180 -19.70 -7.62 13.93
CA GLY A 180 -18.43 -8.35 13.81
C GLY A 180 -18.26 -9.15 12.51
N LEU A 181 -19.35 -9.50 11.82
CA LEU A 181 -19.28 -10.12 10.51
C LEU A 181 -18.99 -9.06 9.43
N GLY A 182 -18.07 -9.39 8.54
CA GLY A 182 -17.75 -8.61 7.35
C GLY A 182 -17.58 -9.51 6.13
N LEU A 183 -18.12 -9.09 5.01
CA LEU A 183 -17.93 -9.72 3.71
C LEU A 183 -17.16 -8.79 2.80
N LYS A 184 -16.29 -9.34 1.95
CA LYS A 184 -15.57 -8.59 0.92
C LYS A 184 -15.40 -9.43 -0.33
N ALA A 185 -15.71 -8.84 -1.48
CA ALA A 185 -15.35 -9.38 -2.78
C ALA A 185 -14.35 -8.44 -3.46
N ARG A 186 -13.36 -9.02 -4.15
CA ARG A 186 -12.39 -8.31 -4.95
C ARG A 186 -12.26 -8.97 -6.31
N TYR A 187 -12.05 -8.15 -7.32
CA TYR A 187 -11.79 -8.58 -8.68
C TYR A 187 -10.66 -7.73 -9.24
N ALA A 188 -9.68 -8.37 -9.86
CA ALA A 188 -8.58 -7.72 -10.56
C ALA A 188 -8.48 -8.21 -11.99
N THR A 189 -8.18 -7.31 -12.92
CA THR A 189 -7.68 -7.62 -14.26
C THR A 189 -6.24 -7.16 -14.37
N ILE A 190 -5.40 -8.00 -14.96
CA ILE A 190 -4.00 -7.71 -15.23
C ILE A 190 -3.78 -7.82 -16.73
N ASP A 191 -3.39 -6.72 -17.35
CA ASP A 191 -3.16 -6.61 -18.78
C ASP A 191 -1.69 -6.28 -19.04
N PHE A 192 -0.96 -7.23 -19.63
CA PHE A 192 0.45 -7.08 -20.03
C PHE A 192 0.55 -6.61 -21.47
N ASP A 193 1.49 -5.73 -21.75
CA ASP A 193 1.82 -5.34 -23.12
C ASP A 193 2.39 -6.53 -23.91
N GLN A 194 3.12 -7.41 -23.24
CA GLN A 194 3.61 -8.67 -23.77
C GLN A 194 3.38 -9.79 -22.75
N GLY A 195 2.64 -10.84 -23.15
CA GLY A 195 2.35 -11.97 -22.28
C GLY A 195 0.85 -12.31 -22.25
N GLU A 196 0.48 -13.18 -21.32
CA GLU A 196 -0.90 -13.58 -21.11
C GLU A 196 -1.56 -12.72 -20.04
N ASN A 197 -2.68 -12.11 -20.39
CA ASN A 197 -3.53 -11.39 -19.46
C ASN A 197 -4.30 -12.38 -18.58
N PHE A 198 -4.56 -11.99 -17.33
CA PHE A 198 -5.33 -12.83 -16.42
C PHE A 198 -6.18 -12.03 -15.45
N ASN A 199 -7.07 -12.74 -14.77
CA ASN A 199 -7.95 -12.16 -13.75
C ASN A 199 -7.74 -12.87 -12.42
N ASP A 200 -7.93 -12.12 -11.31
CA ASP A 200 -7.88 -12.65 -9.94
C ASP A 200 -9.18 -12.29 -9.21
N VAL A 201 -9.87 -13.29 -8.67
CA VAL A 201 -11.12 -13.12 -7.91
C VAL A 201 -10.92 -13.62 -6.50
N ARG A 202 -11.24 -12.78 -5.50
CA ARG A 202 -11.10 -13.13 -4.08
C ARG A 202 -12.37 -12.81 -3.30
N PHE A 203 -12.77 -13.75 -2.45
CA PHE A 203 -13.85 -13.58 -1.48
C PHE A 203 -13.33 -13.74 -0.07
N TYR A 204 -13.75 -12.83 0.83
CA TYR A 204 -13.35 -12.83 2.23
C TYR A 204 -14.58 -12.80 3.11
N ILE A 205 -14.58 -13.66 4.13
CA ILE A 205 -15.53 -13.64 5.25
C ILE A 205 -14.68 -13.42 6.51
N ASN A 206 -14.93 -12.32 7.21
CA ASN A 206 -14.23 -11.97 8.43
C ASN A 206 -15.24 -11.91 9.57
N TYR A 207 -14.88 -12.48 10.72
CA TYR A 207 -15.68 -12.36 11.93
C TYR A 207 -14.80 -11.94 13.10
N LYS A 208 -15.15 -10.81 13.72
CA LYS A 208 -14.50 -10.30 14.93
C LYS A 208 -15.38 -10.62 16.12
N PHE A 209 -14.83 -11.33 17.12
CA PHE A 209 -15.51 -11.61 18.37
C PHE A 209 -14.60 -11.23 19.55
N THR A 210 -15.21 -10.86 20.67
CA THR A 210 -14.50 -10.61 21.93
C THR A 210 -14.84 -11.76 22.87
N LEU A 211 -13.82 -12.44 23.35
CA LEU A 211 -13.99 -13.40 24.45
C LEU A 211 -14.16 -12.57 25.73
N GLY A 212 -15.33 -12.68 26.38
CA GLY A 212 -15.58 -12.05 27.67
C GLY A 212 -14.61 -12.63 28.72
N HIS A 213 -14.10 -11.77 29.58
CA HIS A 213 -13.41 -12.15 30.82
C HIS A 213 -14.43 -12.25 31.95
#